data_60c72e2e68b5c868ddc748e09c080276
#
_entry.id   60c72e2e68b5c868ddc748e09c080276
#
_cell.length_a   1.000
_cell.length_b   1.000
_cell.length_c   1.000
_cell.angle_alpha   90.00
_cell.angle_beta   90.00
_cell.angle_gamma   90.00
#
_symmetry.space_group_name_H-M   'P 1'
#
loop_
_entity.id
_entity.type
_entity.pdbx_description
1 polymer ?
#
loop_
_entity_poly.entity_id
_entity_poly.type
_entity_poly.pdbx_seq_one_letter_code
_entity_poly.pdbx_strand_id
1 'polypeptide(L)'
;MPMLADVILRYGYALVFVAAAVEGDATLLTATFLAHRGYLKLDLVIVVAAAATVTINQVYFWLARAYARQRVAALRANRRVVLVLDRIERHGTWLVLFSRFAYGFRIAIPAACGATGMSPITFAIGDAVGSIVWSIAVGLAGFAIGQLLDRLLDDLRRYEWWIALALFCGMLAVLAWHGRDMRALRMLRLKPRKDEV
;
A
#
# COMPACT_ATOMS: atom_id res chain seq x y z
N MET A 1 -17.35 1.70 -21.48
CA MET A 1 -15.96 2.19 -21.17
C MET A 1 -14.89 1.35 -21.92
N PRO A 2 -14.95 1.28 -23.26
CA PRO A 2 -13.99 0.47 -24.04
C PRO A 2 -12.57 1.03 -23.97
N MET A 3 -12.43 2.34 -23.97
CA MET A 3 -11.13 3.04 -24.05
C MET A 3 -10.19 2.76 -22.86
N LEU A 4 -10.70 2.62 -21.63
CA LEU A 4 -9.90 2.24 -20.46
C LEU A 4 -9.43 0.78 -20.51
N ALA A 5 -10.30 -0.13 -20.98
CA ALA A 5 -9.93 -1.53 -21.14
C ALA A 5 -8.82 -1.68 -22.20
N ASP A 6 -8.91 -0.97 -23.31
CA ASP A 6 -7.88 -0.99 -24.36
C ASP A 6 -6.53 -0.42 -23.88
N VAL A 7 -6.53 0.64 -23.08
CA VAL A 7 -5.32 1.19 -22.45
C VAL A 7 -4.70 0.20 -21.47
N ILE A 8 -5.51 -0.44 -20.64
CA ILE A 8 -5.03 -1.46 -19.68
C ILE A 8 -4.44 -2.66 -20.42
N LEU A 9 -5.10 -3.15 -21.48
CA LEU A 9 -4.60 -4.27 -22.25
C LEU A 9 -3.31 -3.95 -23.01
N ARG A 10 -3.13 -2.70 -23.47
CA ARG A 10 -1.98 -2.30 -24.27
C ARG A 10 -0.79 -1.81 -23.45
N TYR A 11 -1.05 -1.09 -22.36
CA TYR A 11 -0.03 -0.45 -21.53
C TYR A 11 -0.04 -0.90 -20.08
N GLY A 12 -0.92 -1.82 -19.68
CA GLY A 12 -1.12 -2.21 -18.29
C GLY A 12 0.15 -2.65 -17.58
N TYR A 13 0.98 -3.46 -18.23
CA TYR A 13 2.25 -3.93 -17.63
C TYR A 13 3.28 -2.81 -17.52
N ALA A 14 3.34 -1.87 -18.46
CA ALA A 14 4.20 -0.69 -18.37
C ALA A 14 3.76 0.24 -17.23
N LEU A 15 2.46 0.44 -17.09
CA LEU A 15 1.89 1.21 -15.97
C LEU A 15 2.15 0.51 -14.63
N VAL A 16 1.99 -0.81 -14.56
CA VAL A 16 2.34 -1.59 -13.36
C VAL A 16 3.82 -1.45 -13.03
N PHE A 17 4.72 -1.50 -14.02
CA PHE A 17 6.15 -1.31 -13.80
C PHE A 17 6.46 0.05 -13.20
N VAL A 18 5.99 1.13 -13.83
CA VAL A 18 6.26 2.51 -13.38
C VAL A 18 5.63 2.76 -12.00
N ALA A 19 4.38 2.38 -11.83
CA ALA A 19 3.67 2.57 -10.57
C ALA A 19 4.26 1.71 -9.43
N ALA A 20 4.67 0.46 -9.70
CA ALA A 20 5.33 -0.39 -8.72
C ALA A 20 6.73 0.12 -8.33
N ALA A 21 7.44 0.80 -9.23
CA ALA A 21 8.71 1.46 -8.89
C ALA A 21 8.50 2.62 -7.91
N VAL A 22 7.38 3.34 -8.00
CA VAL A 22 7.07 4.48 -7.12
C VAL A 22 6.39 4.01 -5.82
N GLU A 23 5.32 3.22 -5.94
CA GLU A 23 4.50 2.75 -4.82
C GLU A 23 4.18 1.26 -4.99
N GLY A 24 5.14 0.40 -4.57
CA GLY A 24 5.11 -1.03 -4.83
C GLY A 24 3.87 -1.75 -4.29
N ASP A 25 3.52 -1.52 -3.01
CA ASP A 25 2.52 -2.34 -2.29
C ASP A 25 1.10 -2.14 -2.82
N ALA A 26 0.63 -0.89 -2.88
CA ALA A 26 -0.70 -0.57 -3.38
C ALA A 26 -0.84 -0.90 -4.87
N THR A 27 0.20 -0.64 -5.66
CA THR A 27 0.22 -0.98 -7.08
C THR A 27 0.11 -2.48 -7.31
N LEU A 28 0.86 -3.30 -6.56
CA LEU A 28 0.83 -4.75 -6.71
C LEU A 28 -0.54 -5.31 -6.31
N LEU A 29 -1.14 -4.84 -5.20
CA LEU A 29 -2.48 -5.24 -4.79
C LEU A 29 -3.54 -4.86 -5.85
N THR A 30 -3.46 -3.65 -6.39
CA THR A 30 -4.38 -3.19 -7.45
C THR A 30 -4.21 -4.01 -8.73
N ALA A 31 -2.97 -4.25 -9.16
CA ALA A 31 -2.68 -5.01 -10.37
C ALA A 31 -3.10 -6.48 -10.25
N THR A 32 -2.94 -7.09 -9.06
CA THR A 32 -3.41 -8.46 -8.82
C THR A 32 -4.93 -8.57 -8.72
N PHE A 33 -5.60 -7.52 -8.24
CA PHE A 33 -7.06 -7.43 -8.34
C PHE A 33 -7.52 -7.31 -9.80
N LEU A 34 -6.83 -6.53 -10.64
CA LEU A 34 -7.11 -6.48 -12.08
C LEU A 34 -6.81 -7.82 -12.77
N ALA A 35 -5.80 -8.55 -12.31
CA ALA A 35 -5.52 -9.91 -12.77
C ALA A 35 -6.64 -10.88 -12.38
N HIS A 36 -7.19 -10.77 -11.16
CA HIS A 36 -8.35 -11.55 -10.73
C HIS A 36 -9.58 -11.26 -11.60
N ARG A 37 -9.77 -10.01 -12.03
CA ARG A 37 -10.84 -9.60 -12.96
C ARG A 37 -10.57 -9.99 -14.44
N GLY A 38 -9.46 -10.63 -14.73
CA GLY A 38 -9.11 -11.11 -16.07
C GLY A 38 -8.52 -10.06 -17.03
N TYR A 39 -8.24 -8.84 -16.56
CA TYR A 39 -7.61 -7.79 -17.38
C TYR A 39 -6.10 -8.00 -17.54
N LEU A 40 -5.45 -8.62 -16.57
CA LEU A 40 -4.01 -8.91 -16.56
C LEU A 40 -3.77 -10.37 -16.20
N LYS A 41 -2.57 -10.89 -16.52
CA LYS A 41 -2.13 -12.21 -16.08
C LYS A 41 -1.35 -12.08 -14.79
N LEU A 42 -1.69 -12.86 -13.77
CA LEU A 42 -1.11 -12.79 -12.43
C LEU A 42 0.41 -13.03 -12.44
N ASP A 43 0.86 -14.03 -13.19
CA ASP A 43 2.26 -14.38 -13.37
C ASP A 43 3.09 -13.20 -13.91
N LEU A 44 2.58 -12.53 -14.94
CA LEU A 44 3.25 -11.37 -15.53
C LEU A 44 3.23 -10.16 -14.57
N VAL A 45 2.14 -9.94 -13.86
CA VAL A 45 2.06 -8.88 -12.83
C VAL A 45 3.13 -9.07 -11.77
N ILE A 46 3.29 -10.31 -11.26
CA ILE A 46 4.30 -10.64 -10.24
C ILE A 46 5.72 -10.40 -10.79
N VAL A 47 6.01 -10.87 -12.00
CA VAL A 47 7.33 -10.69 -12.63
C VAL A 47 7.64 -9.21 -12.88
N VAL A 48 6.69 -8.46 -13.41
CA VAL A 48 6.85 -7.01 -13.69
C VAL A 48 7.04 -6.22 -12.40
N ALA A 49 6.27 -6.51 -11.35
CA ALA A 49 6.41 -5.86 -10.06
C ALA A 49 7.76 -6.19 -9.40
N ALA A 50 8.22 -7.44 -9.46
CA ALA A 50 9.54 -7.82 -8.98
C ALA A 50 10.65 -7.08 -9.74
N ALA A 51 10.59 -7.03 -11.08
CA ALA A 51 11.56 -6.32 -11.90
C ALA A 51 11.58 -4.81 -11.62
N ALA A 52 10.41 -4.16 -11.52
CA ALA A 52 10.30 -2.75 -11.18
C ALA A 52 10.96 -2.44 -9.83
N THR A 53 10.69 -3.29 -8.88
CA THR A 53 11.20 -3.22 -7.52
C THR A 53 12.71 -3.36 -7.44
N VAL A 54 13.27 -4.37 -8.09
CA VAL A 54 14.74 -4.54 -8.18
C VAL A 54 15.36 -3.32 -8.85
N THR A 55 14.78 -2.85 -9.94
CA THR A 55 15.29 -1.69 -10.68
C THR A 55 15.39 -0.46 -9.79
N ILE A 56 14.31 -0.10 -9.08
CA ILE A 56 14.33 1.11 -8.25
C ILE A 56 15.27 1.00 -7.05
N ASN A 57 15.41 -0.19 -6.46
CA ASN A 57 16.36 -0.42 -5.37
C ASN A 57 17.81 -0.34 -5.83
N GLN A 58 18.12 -0.86 -7.03
CA GLN A 58 19.45 -0.65 -7.63
C GLN A 58 19.74 0.83 -7.85
N VAL A 59 18.74 1.60 -8.30
CA VAL A 59 18.90 3.06 -8.44
C VAL A 59 19.21 3.70 -7.09
N TYR A 60 18.48 3.40 -6.02
CA TYR A 60 18.76 3.93 -4.68
C TYR A 60 20.14 3.50 -4.16
N PHE A 61 20.53 2.25 -4.37
CA PHE A 61 21.84 1.74 -3.99
C PHE A 61 22.97 2.52 -4.70
N TRP A 62 22.89 2.67 -6.02
CA TRP A 62 23.92 3.34 -6.79
C TRP A 62 23.96 4.84 -6.55
N LEU A 63 22.82 5.51 -6.39
CA LEU A 63 22.76 6.92 -6.00
C LEU A 63 23.43 7.15 -4.65
N ALA A 64 23.10 6.32 -3.66
CA ALA A 64 23.71 6.42 -2.33
C ALA A 64 25.21 6.11 -2.38
N ARG A 65 25.63 5.14 -3.19
CA ARG A 65 27.04 4.81 -3.38
C ARG A 65 27.84 5.97 -4.00
N ALA A 66 27.22 6.68 -4.96
CA ALA A 66 27.88 7.81 -5.63
C ALA A 66 27.95 9.06 -4.74
N TYR A 67 26.86 9.38 -4.03
CA TYR A 67 26.72 10.68 -3.37
C TYR A 67 26.81 10.63 -1.84
N ALA A 68 26.36 9.55 -1.21
CA ALA A 68 26.30 9.47 0.25
C ALA A 68 27.57 8.90 0.89
N ARG A 69 28.40 8.17 0.17
CA ARG A 69 29.59 7.50 0.72
C ARG A 69 30.56 8.45 1.42
N GLN A 70 30.79 9.63 0.85
CA GLN A 70 31.67 10.65 1.46
C GLN A 70 31.04 11.24 2.73
N ARG A 71 29.72 11.48 2.73
CA ARG A 71 28.98 12.00 3.89
C ARG A 71 28.91 10.99 5.03
N VAL A 72 28.72 9.71 4.72
CA VAL A 72 28.75 8.63 5.71
C VAL A 72 30.14 8.47 6.34
N ALA A 73 31.21 8.66 5.58
CA ALA A 73 32.56 8.68 6.13
C ALA A 73 32.74 9.78 7.19
N ALA A 74 32.20 10.98 6.96
CA ALA A 74 32.19 12.05 7.95
C ALA A 74 31.31 11.74 9.19
N LEU A 75 30.20 11.04 9.00
CA LEU A 75 29.31 10.61 10.09
C LEU A 75 29.86 9.46 10.93
N ARG A 76 30.91 8.76 10.48
CA ARG A 76 31.60 7.71 11.25
C ARG A 76 32.27 8.28 12.52
N ALA A 77 32.37 9.58 12.67
CA ALA A 77 32.76 10.23 13.94
C ALA A 77 31.74 10.02 15.07
N ASN A 78 30.48 9.71 14.72
CA ASN A 78 29.43 9.45 15.70
C ASN A 78 29.33 7.94 15.99
N ARG A 79 29.63 7.54 17.25
CA ARG A 79 29.64 6.15 17.72
C ARG A 79 28.33 5.41 17.43
N ARG A 80 27.18 6.08 17.50
CA ARG A 80 25.88 5.46 17.23
C ARG A 80 25.72 5.11 15.74
N VAL A 81 26.21 5.97 14.86
CA VAL A 81 26.19 5.75 13.41
C VAL A 81 27.10 4.58 13.04
N VAL A 82 28.29 4.50 13.65
CA VAL A 82 29.23 3.38 13.43
C VAL A 82 28.57 2.05 13.78
N LEU A 83 27.89 1.94 14.92
CA LEU A 83 27.23 0.72 15.34
C LEU A 83 26.14 0.28 14.35
N VAL A 84 25.39 1.21 13.77
CA VAL A 84 24.36 0.91 12.76
C VAL A 84 25.02 0.48 11.45
N LEU A 85 26.06 1.17 11.02
CA LEU A 85 26.78 0.83 9.78
C LEU A 85 27.47 -0.53 9.88
N ASP A 86 28.11 -0.85 11.00
CA ASP A 86 28.71 -2.17 11.27
C ASP A 86 27.65 -3.28 11.24
N ARG A 87 26.47 -3.00 11.79
CA ARG A 87 25.34 -3.95 11.74
C ARG A 87 24.89 -4.22 10.30
N ILE A 88 24.82 -3.16 9.47
CA ILE A 88 24.49 -3.26 8.06
C ILE A 88 25.59 -4.01 7.30
N GLU A 89 26.86 -3.76 7.59
CA GLU A 89 27.97 -4.46 6.95
C GLU A 89 28.01 -5.96 7.30
N ARG A 90 27.70 -6.34 8.55
CA ARG A 90 27.70 -7.74 9.01
C ARG A 90 26.46 -8.52 8.59
N HIS A 91 25.28 -7.90 8.59
CA HIS A 91 24.00 -8.55 8.36
C HIS A 91 23.27 -7.99 7.13
N GLY A 92 23.96 -7.26 6.27
CA GLY A 92 23.36 -6.53 5.14
C GLY A 92 22.54 -7.41 4.22
N THR A 93 22.99 -8.64 3.95
CA THR A 93 22.24 -9.59 3.11
C THR A 93 20.86 -9.93 3.70
N TRP A 94 20.80 -10.19 5.01
CA TRP A 94 19.54 -10.45 5.71
C TRP A 94 18.67 -9.19 5.80
N LEU A 95 19.30 -8.04 6.04
CA LEU A 95 18.60 -6.75 6.06
C LEU A 95 17.97 -6.44 4.70
N VAL A 96 18.70 -6.69 3.60
CA VAL A 96 18.18 -6.50 2.23
C VAL A 96 17.03 -7.46 1.97
N LEU A 97 17.16 -8.74 2.32
CA LEU A 97 16.12 -9.75 2.13
C LEU A 97 14.82 -9.37 2.86
N PHE A 98 14.94 -8.93 4.12
CA PHE A 98 13.78 -8.58 4.95
C PHE A 98 13.34 -7.11 4.84
N SER A 99 14.09 -6.27 4.13
CA SER A 99 13.77 -4.84 3.96
C SER A 99 12.38 -4.59 3.40
N ARG A 100 11.89 -5.55 2.61
CA ARG A 100 10.60 -5.51 1.96
C ARG A 100 9.42 -5.65 2.92
N PHE A 101 9.62 -6.36 4.02
CA PHE A 101 8.59 -6.56 5.04
C PHE A 101 8.58 -5.44 6.09
N ALA A 102 9.61 -4.58 6.11
CA ALA A 102 9.71 -3.43 6.99
C ALA A 102 9.15 -2.18 6.29
N TYR A 103 7.85 -1.95 6.46
CA TYR A 103 7.17 -0.79 5.87
C TYR A 103 7.86 0.53 6.28
N GLY A 104 8.15 1.41 5.31
CA GLY A 104 8.86 2.67 5.52
C GLY A 104 10.38 2.60 5.38
N PHE A 105 11.01 1.42 5.44
CA PHE A 105 12.47 1.26 5.29
C PHE A 105 12.91 0.86 3.89
N ARG A 106 11.99 0.72 2.96
CA ARG A 106 12.24 0.26 1.58
C ARG A 106 13.24 1.12 0.80
N ILE A 107 13.30 2.43 1.07
CA ILE A 107 14.29 3.34 0.47
C ILE A 107 15.54 3.40 1.31
N ALA A 108 15.40 3.44 2.64
CA ALA A 108 16.50 3.64 3.57
C ALA A 108 17.50 2.49 3.56
N ILE A 109 17.05 1.23 3.46
CA ILE A 109 17.94 0.06 3.49
C ILE A 109 18.79 -0.06 2.22
N PRO A 110 18.24 0.01 0.97
CA PRO A 110 19.06 0.07 -0.23
C PRO A 110 20.06 1.21 -0.24
N ALA A 111 19.63 2.41 0.19
CA ALA A 111 20.50 3.58 0.29
C ALA A 111 21.61 3.38 1.34
N ALA A 112 21.28 2.82 2.50
CA ALA A 112 22.27 2.55 3.54
C ALA A 112 23.29 1.48 3.07
N CYS A 113 22.84 0.42 2.41
CA CYS A 113 23.72 -0.59 1.82
C CYS A 113 24.64 -0.01 0.74
N GLY A 114 24.13 0.93 -0.09
CA GLY A 114 24.94 1.63 -1.09
C GLY A 114 25.99 2.55 -0.48
N ALA A 115 25.65 3.21 0.63
CA ALA A 115 26.55 4.12 1.34
C ALA A 115 27.63 3.39 2.16
N THR A 116 27.44 2.11 2.48
CA THR A 116 28.41 1.23 3.17
C THR A 116 29.39 0.58 2.19
N GLY A 117 30.27 -0.28 2.70
CA GLY A 117 31.20 -1.08 1.91
C GLY A 117 30.61 -2.31 1.22
N MET A 118 29.27 -2.51 1.27
CA MET A 118 28.62 -3.71 0.74
C MET A 118 28.90 -3.95 -0.74
N SER A 119 29.20 -5.20 -1.11
CA SER A 119 29.40 -5.59 -2.51
C SER A 119 28.10 -5.39 -3.33
N PRO A 120 28.16 -4.75 -4.52
CA PRO A 120 27.01 -4.59 -5.39
C PRO A 120 26.35 -5.92 -5.79
N ILE A 121 27.15 -6.95 -5.98
CA ILE A 121 26.65 -8.29 -6.37
C ILE A 121 25.86 -8.91 -5.21
N THR A 122 26.40 -8.83 -3.99
CA THR A 122 25.69 -9.34 -2.79
C THR A 122 24.37 -8.61 -2.57
N PHE A 123 24.37 -7.28 -2.76
CA PHE A 123 23.15 -6.49 -2.70
C PHE A 123 22.15 -6.92 -3.79
N ALA A 124 22.59 -7.01 -5.04
CA ALA A 124 21.74 -7.34 -6.19
C ALA A 124 21.06 -8.72 -6.03
N ILE A 125 21.81 -9.72 -5.58
CA ILE A 125 21.26 -11.07 -5.35
C ILE A 125 20.26 -11.05 -4.20
N GLY A 126 20.60 -10.46 -3.05
CA GLY A 126 19.71 -10.37 -1.91
C GLY A 126 18.43 -9.59 -2.21
N ASP A 127 18.54 -8.47 -2.93
CA ASP A 127 17.41 -7.66 -3.36
C ASP A 127 16.52 -8.38 -4.39
N ALA A 128 17.10 -9.07 -5.36
CA ALA A 128 16.36 -9.85 -6.34
C ALA A 128 15.55 -10.98 -5.67
N VAL A 129 16.19 -11.76 -4.79
CA VAL A 129 15.52 -12.83 -4.04
C VAL A 129 14.41 -12.26 -3.16
N GLY A 130 14.70 -11.22 -2.38
CA GLY A 130 13.71 -10.57 -1.51
C GLY A 130 12.53 -9.99 -2.29
N SER A 131 12.79 -9.36 -3.44
CA SER A 131 11.77 -8.77 -4.30
C SER A 131 10.88 -9.83 -4.95
N ILE A 132 11.45 -10.94 -5.40
CA ILE A 132 10.69 -12.06 -5.97
C ILE A 132 9.79 -12.69 -4.91
N VAL A 133 10.34 -13.04 -3.74
CA VAL A 133 9.58 -13.63 -2.62
C VAL A 133 8.44 -12.71 -2.19
N TRP A 134 8.74 -11.43 -2.02
CA TRP A 134 7.74 -10.43 -1.66
C TRP A 134 6.65 -10.28 -2.72
N SER A 135 7.02 -10.18 -4.02
CA SER A 135 6.05 -10.02 -5.11
C SER A 135 5.14 -11.24 -5.25
N ILE A 136 5.66 -12.45 -5.02
CA ILE A 136 4.86 -13.67 -4.99
C ILE A 136 3.90 -13.64 -3.80
N ALA A 137 4.41 -13.38 -2.59
CA ALA A 137 3.60 -13.38 -1.37
C ALA A 137 2.45 -12.35 -1.43
N VAL A 138 2.77 -11.09 -1.76
CA VAL A 138 1.78 -10.02 -1.85
C VAL A 138 0.88 -10.19 -3.08
N GLY A 139 1.44 -10.68 -4.19
CA GLY A 139 0.68 -10.94 -5.41
C GLY A 139 -0.39 -12.03 -5.20
N LEU A 140 -0.03 -13.14 -4.59
CA LEU A 140 -0.97 -14.21 -4.27
C LEU A 140 -2.00 -13.77 -3.20
N ALA A 141 -1.54 -13.03 -2.18
CA ALA A 141 -2.45 -12.48 -1.17
C ALA A 141 -3.48 -11.52 -1.78
N GLY A 142 -3.05 -10.60 -2.65
CA GLY A 142 -3.94 -9.66 -3.34
C GLY A 142 -4.94 -10.37 -4.26
N PHE A 143 -4.51 -11.42 -4.97
CA PHE A 143 -5.39 -12.24 -5.79
C PHE A 143 -6.42 -13.00 -4.94
N ALA A 144 -6.01 -13.59 -3.81
CA ALA A 144 -6.88 -14.27 -2.87
C ALA A 144 -7.90 -13.31 -2.23
N ILE A 145 -7.47 -12.09 -1.88
CA ILE A 145 -8.38 -11.02 -1.40
C ILE A 145 -9.43 -10.68 -2.46
N GLY A 146 -9.04 -10.60 -3.73
CA GLY A 146 -9.98 -10.41 -4.84
C GLY A 146 -11.06 -11.49 -4.90
N GLN A 147 -10.65 -12.77 -4.78
CA GLN A 147 -11.59 -13.89 -4.74
C GLN A 147 -12.52 -13.84 -3.52
N LEU A 148 -11.97 -13.50 -2.34
CA LEU A 148 -12.77 -13.38 -1.13
C LEU A 148 -13.79 -12.26 -1.24
N LEU A 149 -13.38 -11.13 -1.82
CA LEU A 149 -14.25 -9.97 -2.01
C LEU A 149 -15.42 -10.29 -2.95
N ASP A 150 -15.18 -11.03 -4.04
CA ASP A 150 -16.25 -11.45 -4.95
C ASP A 150 -17.25 -12.36 -4.23
N ARG A 151 -16.78 -13.33 -3.45
CA ARG A 151 -17.69 -14.20 -2.64
C ARG A 151 -18.53 -13.40 -1.65
N LEU A 152 -17.89 -12.46 -0.94
CA LEU A 152 -18.61 -11.58 0.01
C LEU A 152 -19.63 -10.68 -0.70
N LEU A 153 -19.30 -10.15 -1.88
CA LEU A 153 -20.22 -9.33 -2.67
C LEU A 153 -21.39 -10.14 -3.24
N ASP A 154 -21.16 -11.38 -3.64
CA ASP A 154 -22.22 -12.27 -4.09
C ASP A 154 -23.17 -12.64 -2.94
N ASP A 155 -22.63 -12.89 -1.74
CA ASP A 155 -23.45 -13.09 -0.54
C ASP A 155 -24.21 -11.81 -0.15
N LEU A 156 -23.57 -10.63 -0.22
CA LEU A 156 -24.24 -9.36 0.06
C LEU A 156 -25.33 -9.02 -0.94
N ARG A 157 -25.17 -9.34 -2.22
CA ARG A 157 -26.24 -9.21 -3.24
C ARG A 157 -27.47 -10.00 -2.88
N ARG A 158 -27.32 -11.16 -2.24
CA ARG A 158 -28.43 -11.99 -1.76
C ARG A 158 -29.24 -11.29 -0.66
N TYR A 159 -28.58 -10.39 0.12
CA TYR A 159 -29.20 -9.62 1.20
C TYR A 159 -29.40 -8.14 0.86
N GLU A 160 -29.17 -7.72 -0.40
CA GLU A 160 -29.19 -6.32 -0.84
C GLU A 160 -30.49 -5.60 -0.42
N TRP A 161 -31.64 -6.26 -0.61
CA TRP A 161 -32.95 -5.73 -0.22
C TRP A 161 -33.11 -5.58 1.30
N TRP A 162 -32.56 -6.50 2.08
CA TRP A 162 -32.64 -6.44 3.55
C TRP A 162 -31.74 -5.36 4.11
N ILE A 163 -30.54 -5.18 3.53
CA ILE A 163 -29.61 -4.12 3.91
C ILE A 163 -30.20 -2.75 3.53
N ALA A 164 -30.73 -2.60 2.33
CA ALA A 164 -31.39 -1.37 1.89
C ALA A 164 -32.60 -1.04 2.77
N LEU A 165 -33.41 -2.03 3.13
CA LEU A 165 -34.55 -1.86 4.03
C LEU A 165 -34.10 -1.44 5.44
N ALA A 166 -33.06 -2.10 5.99
CA ALA A 166 -32.53 -1.77 7.30
C ALA A 166 -31.95 -0.34 7.35
N LEU A 167 -31.21 0.09 6.33
CA LEU A 167 -30.70 1.45 6.20
C LEU A 167 -31.84 2.48 6.06
N PHE A 168 -32.85 2.15 5.26
CA PHE A 168 -34.02 3.01 5.09
C PHE A 168 -34.82 3.15 6.38
N CYS A 169 -35.09 2.06 7.10
CA CYS A 169 -35.76 2.08 8.39
C CYS A 169 -34.92 2.85 9.45
N GLY A 170 -33.60 2.65 9.47
CA GLY A 170 -32.69 3.39 10.35
C GLY A 170 -32.72 4.88 10.07
N MET A 171 -32.70 5.28 8.80
CA MET A 171 -32.82 6.68 8.39
C MET A 171 -34.16 7.29 8.83
N LEU A 172 -35.28 6.56 8.62
CA LEU A 172 -36.59 7.02 9.07
C LEU A 172 -36.66 7.15 10.59
N ALA A 173 -36.07 6.21 11.34
CA ALA A 173 -36.00 6.29 12.80
C ALA A 173 -35.22 7.52 13.28
N VAL A 174 -34.08 7.82 12.66
CA VAL A 174 -33.27 9.02 12.96
C VAL A 174 -34.06 10.30 12.64
N LEU A 175 -34.72 10.35 11.48
CA LEU A 175 -35.53 11.51 11.10
C LEU A 175 -36.74 11.71 12.03
N ALA A 176 -37.40 10.61 12.43
CA ALA A 176 -38.52 10.66 13.38
C ALA A 176 -38.04 11.13 14.77
N TRP A 177 -36.88 10.65 15.21
CA TRP A 177 -36.26 11.10 16.48
C TRP A 177 -35.93 12.59 16.43
N HIS A 178 -35.26 13.04 15.39
CA HIS A 178 -34.90 14.46 15.23
C HIS A 178 -36.12 15.38 15.10
N GLY A 179 -37.17 14.90 14.43
CA GLY A 179 -38.45 15.63 14.32
C GLY A 179 -39.21 15.76 15.65
N ARG A 180 -39.03 14.83 16.59
CA ARG A 180 -39.62 14.89 17.95
C ARG A 180 -38.93 15.94 18.81
N ASP A 181 -37.62 16.04 18.75
CA ASP A 181 -36.85 17.05 19.50
C ASP A 181 -37.16 18.47 19.05
N MET A 182 -37.31 18.66 17.74
CA MET A 182 -37.70 19.96 17.18
C MET A 182 -39.15 20.40 17.58
N ARG A 183 -40.06 19.43 17.74
CA ARG A 183 -41.41 19.74 18.23
C ARG A 183 -41.44 20.08 19.73
N ALA A 184 -40.61 19.39 20.53
CA ALA A 184 -40.46 19.68 21.94
C ALA A 184 -39.90 21.08 22.16
N LEU A 185 -38.90 21.49 21.38
CA LEU A 185 -38.32 22.85 21.45
C LEU A 185 -39.30 23.94 20.98
N ARG A 186 -40.17 23.66 19.98
CA ARG A 186 -41.24 24.62 19.59
C ARG A 186 -42.29 24.79 20.66
N MET A 187 -42.68 23.73 21.38
CA MET A 187 -43.65 23.81 22.47
C MET A 187 -43.11 24.63 23.66
N LEU A 188 -41.81 24.56 23.94
CA LEU A 188 -41.17 25.36 25.01
C LEU A 188 -41.04 26.83 24.64
N ARG A 189 -40.99 27.19 23.36
CA ARG A 189 -40.90 28.59 22.89
C ARG A 189 -42.25 29.31 22.83
N LEU A 190 -43.37 28.59 22.93
CA LEU A 190 -44.72 29.14 22.86
C LEU A 190 -45.38 29.32 24.22
N LYS A 191 -44.67 29.08 25.34
CA LYS A 191 -45.20 29.35 26.67
C LYS A 191 -45.05 30.85 26.97
N PRO A 192 -46.14 31.61 26.98
CA PRO A 192 -46.07 33.05 27.30
C PRO A 192 -45.57 33.24 28.73
N ARG A 193 -44.59 34.12 28.90
CA ARG A 193 -44.06 34.57 30.19
C ARG A 193 -45.20 35.22 30.95
N LYS A 194 -45.73 34.54 31.96
CA LYS A 194 -46.72 35.04 32.88
C LYS A 194 -46.02 35.68 34.07
N ASP A 195 -45.26 36.74 33.88
CA ASP A 195 -44.71 37.54 34.98
C ASP A 195 -44.54 38.96 34.49
N GLU A 196 -45.72 39.66 34.27
CA GLU A 196 -45.83 41.12 34.30
C GLU A 196 -47.29 41.48 34.59
N VAL A 197 -47.61 41.53 35.87
CA VAL A 197 -48.58 42.45 36.47
C VAL A 197 -48.06 42.83 37.85
#